data_bc983960abd0356d6768da2b96fefbfe
#
_entry.id   bc983960abd0356d6768da2b96fefbfe
#
_cell.length_a   1.000
_cell.length_b   1.000
_cell.length_c   1.000
_cell.angle_alpha   90.00
_cell.angle_beta   90.00
_cell.angle_gamma   90.00
#
_symmetry.space_group_name_H-M   'P 1'
#
loop_
_entity.id
_entity.type
_entity.pdbx_description
1 polymer ?
#
loop_
_entity_poly.entity_id
_entity_poly.type
_entity_poly.pdbx_seq_one_letter_code
_entity_poly.pdbx_strand_id
1 'polypeptide(L)'
;MHIFLIRHGESISNAGENYEKRIPDHLVPLTEKGKAEARECGEWLKDYCDRRGIDLSRARIWRSPFLRTRQTADEFNKFLGIYDIREDITLTEQQFGLFDSVPEQDWGRLYPNEYAEYKRQCSNLGKFYARLPLGESPFDVAIRVHQFMGTIHRDLDKHGVDTLFVFTHGTTLRTFLMRWFHYTPEWYQDERNPKNCYIREIDGDVDMGYINAK
;
A
#
# COMPACT_ATOMS: atom_id res chain seq x y z
N MET A 1 -9.69 -16.78 7.36
CA MET A 1 -9.46 -15.31 7.48
C MET A 1 -9.15 -14.77 6.10
N HIS A 2 -9.88 -13.73 5.68
CA HIS A 2 -9.60 -13.05 4.41
C HIS A 2 -8.91 -11.73 4.68
N ILE A 3 -7.83 -11.44 3.95
CA ILE A 3 -7.16 -10.15 3.98
C ILE A 3 -7.12 -9.61 2.56
N PHE A 4 -7.73 -8.46 2.34
CA PHE A 4 -7.68 -7.72 1.08
C PHE A 4 -6.71 -6.55 1.23
N LEU A 5 -5.56 -6.66 0.58
CA LEU A 5 -4.57 -5.57 0.51
C LEU A 5 -4.88 -4.70 -0.69
N ILE A 6 -5.17 -3.43 -0.49
CA ILE A 6 -5.66 -2.52 -1.52
C ILE A 6 -4.70 -1.34 -1.64
N ARG A 7 -4.12 -1.13 -2.84
CA ARG A 7 -3.41 0.10 -3.15
C ARG A 7 -4.40 1.24 -3.37
N HIS A 8 -4.06 2.43 -2.87
CA HIS A 8 -4.87 3.64 -3.12
C HIS A 8 -5.08 3.92 -4.61
N GLY A 9 -6.18 4.63 -4.95
CA GLY A 9 -6.49 5.12 -6.29
C GLY A 9 -5.46 6.15 -6.78
N GLU A 10 -5.57 6.57 -8.05
CA GLU A 10 -4.65 7.56 -8.62
C GLU A 10 -4.63 8.84 -7.77
N SER A 11 -3.44 9.24 -7.31
CA SER A 11 -3.21 10.50 -6.60
C SER A 11 -2.61 11.56 -7.53
N ILE A 12 -2.64 12.82 -7.13
CA ILE A 12 -1.98 13.90 -7.88
C ILE A 12 -0.46 13.67 -8.02
N SER A 13 0.17 12.94 -7.08
CA SER A 13 1.58 12.51 -7.25
C SER A 13 1.73 11.45 -8.35
N ASN A 14 0.80 10.50 -8.47
CA ASN A 14 0.82 9.51 -9.54
C ASN A 14 0.58 10.16 -10.92
N ALA A 15 -0.22 11.22 -10.97
CA ALA A 15 -0.42 12.02 -12.19
C ALA A 15 0.75 12.96 -12.53
N GLY A 16 1.79 13.03 -11.67
CA GLY A 16 2.95 13.90 -11.88
C GLY A 16 2.72 15.37 -11.49
N GLU A 17 1.59 15.72 -10.88
CA GLU A 17 1.20 17.10 -10.61
C GLU A 17 1.76 17.64 -9.28
N ASN A 18 2.20 16.78 -8.35
CA ASN A 18 2.60 17.22 -7.01
C ASN A 18 3.97 17.90 -6.97
N TYR A 19 4.84 17.64 -7.95
CA TYR A 19 6.16 18.27 -8.03
C TYR A 19 6.08 19.80 -7.99
N GLU A 20 5.13 20.37 -8.72
CA GLU A 20 4.89 21.82 -8.75
C GLU A 20 4.10 22.31 -7.52
N LYS A 21 3.11 21.54 -7.08
CA LYS A 21 2.21 21.90 -5.97
C LYS A 21 2.87 21.80 -4.61
N ARG A 22 3.89 20.96 -4.45
CA ARG A 22 4.65 20.72 -3.20
C ARG A 22 3.77 20.45 -1.98
N ILE A 23 2.70 19.68 -2.19
CA ILE A 23 1.84 19.23 -1.08
C ILE A 23 2.61 18.18 -0.28
N PRO A 24 2.67 18.28 1.06
CA PRO A 24 3.28 17.23 1.89
C PRO A 24 2.68 15.85 1.59
N ASP A 25 3.50 14.82 1.49
CA ASP A 25 3.09 13.50 0.98
C ASP A 25 1.86 12.92 1.69
N HIS A 26 1.76 13.11 3.01
CA HIS A 26 0.61 12.62 3.79
C HIS A 26 -0.71 13.36 3.48
N LEU A 27 -0.65 14.54 2.86
CA LEU A 27 -1.81 15.37 2.46
C LEU A 27 -2.13 15.28 0.96
N VAL A 28 -1.35 14.51 0.20
CA VAL A 28 -1.57 14.32 -1.24
C VAL A 28 -2.92 13.64 -1.48
N PRO A 29 -3.88 14.30 -2.17
CA PRO A 29 -5.19 13.74 -2.42
C PRO A 29 -5.21 12.82 -3.65
N LEU A 30 -6.32 12.10 -3.82
CA LEU A 30 -6.68 11.46 -5.07
C LEU A 30 -7.02 12.51 -6.15
N THR A 31 -6.81 12.14 -7.42
CA THR A 31 -7.43 12.81 -8.55
C THR A 31 -8.92 12.44 -8.62
N GLU A 32 -9.72 13.18 -9.42
CA GLU A 32 -11.12 12.78 -9.67
C GLU A 32 -11.19 11.41 -10.35
N LYS A 33 -10.21 11.09 -11.21
CA LYS A 33 -10.07 9.76 -11.79
C LYS A 33 -9.81 8.71 -10.70
N GLY A 34 -8.89 8.99 -9.76
CA GLY A 34 -8.59 8.07 -8.66
C GLY A 34 -9.79 7.81 -7.73
N LYS A 35 -10.65 8.81 -7.52
CA LYS A 35 -11.92 8.63 -6.80
C LYS A 35 -12.91 7.74 -7.58
N ALA A 36 -12.99 7.91 -8.90
CA ALA A 36 -13.82 7.06 -9.75
C ALA A 36 -13.29 5.61 -9.76
N GLU A 37 -11.97 5.42 -9.93
CA GLU A 37 -11.32 4.10 -9.82
C GLU A 37 -11.65 3.42 -8.48
N ALA A 38 -11.54 4.15 -7.37
CA ALA A 38 -11.84 3.63 -6.04
C ALA A 38 -13.31 3.21 -5.89
N ARG A 39 -14.24 3.99 -6.45
CA ARG A 39 -15.68 3.68 -6.43
C ARG A 39 -16.00 2.41 -7.22
N GLU A 40 -15.51 2.32 -8.45
CA GLU A 40 -15.71 1.15 -9.31
C GLU A 40 -15.13 -0.12 -8.69
N CYS A 41 -13.92 -0.02 -8.11
CA CYS A 41 -13.30 -1.15 -7.43
C CYS A 41 -14.02 -1.54 -6.12
N GLY A 42 -14.59 -0.57 -5.40
CA GLY A 42 -15.39 -0.84 -4.20
C GLY A 42 -16.67 -1.60 -4.52
N GLU A 43 -17.39 -1.19 -5.56
CA GLU A 43 -18.57 -1.90 -6.07
C GLU A 43 -18.20 -3.33 -6.50
N TRP A 44 -17.17 -3.46 -7.32
CA TRP A 44 -16.66 -4.76 -7.76
C TRP A 44 -16.28 -5.67 -6.60
N LEU A 45 -15.59 -5.14 -5.57
CA LEU A 45 -15.16 -5.92 -4.41
C LEU A 45 -16.35 -6.38 -3.57
N LYS A 46 -17.38 -5.54 -3.43
CA LYS A 46 -18.62 -5.95 -2.75
C LYS A 46 -19.27 -7.14 -3.47
N ASP A 47 -19.44 -7.04 -4.78
CA ASP A 47 -19.98 -8.14 -5.60
C ASP A 47 -19.12 -9.40 -5.52
N TYR A 48 -17.79 -9.23 -5.46
CA TYR A 48 -16.85 -10.35 -5.28
C TYR A 48 -17.08 -11.06 -3.94
N CYS A 49 -17.16 -10.29 -2.85
CA CYS A 49 -17.42 -10.84 -1.51
C CYS A 49 -18.76 -11.57 -1.44
N ASP A 50 -19.81 -11.00 -2.02
CA ASP A 50 -21.16 -11.59 -2.03
C ASP A 50 -21.16 -12.94 -2.80
N ARG A 51 -20.52 -13.00 -3.96
CA ARG A 51 -20.41 -14.25 -4.74
C ARG A 51 -19.59 -15.33 -4.04
N ARG A 52 -18.60 -14.94 -3.24
CA ARG A 52 -17.76 -15.86 -2.47
C ARG A 52 -18.38 -16.23 -1.11
N GLY A 53 -19.53 -15.61 -0.73
CA GLY A 53 -20.13 -15.81 0.56
C GLY A 53 -19.29 -15.31 1.74
N ILE A 54 -18.43 -14.29 1.51
CA ILE A 54 -17.58 -13.72 2.54
C ILE A 54 -18.44 -12.82 3.44
N ASP A 55 -18.51 -13.16 4.72
CA ASP A 55 -19.30 -12.41 5.70
C ASP A 55 -18.58 -11.11 6.09
N LEU A 56 -19.24 -9.98 5.84
CA LEU A 56 -18.72 -8.65 6.20
C LEU A 56 -19.17 -8.17 7.57
N SER A 57 -20.02 -8.91 8.27
CA SER A 57 -20.52 -8.52 9.61
C SER A 57 -19.41 -8.46 10.68
N ARG A 58 -18.33 -9.20 10.45
CA ARG A 58 -17.13 -9.25 11.28
C ARG A 58 -15.89 -8.69 10.57
N ALA A 59 -16.12 -7.80 9.60
CA ALA A 59 -15.05 -7.19 8.85
C ALA A 59 -14.54 -5.90 9.53
N ARG A 60 -13.29 -5.57 9.26
CA ARG A 60 -12.63 -4.33 9.69
C ARG A 60 -11.85 -3.72 8.55
N ILE A 61 -11.89 -2.39 8.47
CA ILE A 61 -10.99 -1.62 7.61
C ILE A 61 -9.81 -1.12 8.44
N TRP A 62 -8.60 -1.44 7.98
CA TRP A 62 -7.38 -0.78 8.37
C TRP A 62 -6.90 0.10 7.23
N ARG A 63 -6.46 1.31 7.51
CA ARG A 63 -5.96 2.21 6.47
C ARG A 63 -4.74 2.99 6.94
N SER A 64 -3.85 3.31 6.01
CA SER A 64 -2.82 4.31 6.22
C SER A 64 -3.46 5.66 6.54
N PRO A 65 -2.85 6.50 7.41
CA PRO A 65 -3.37 7.84 7.71
C PRO A 65 -3.20 8.85 6.56
N PHE A 66 -2.57 8.48 5.46
CA PHE A 66 -2.38 9.36 4.31
C PHE A 66 -3.70 9.66 3.61
N LEU A 67 -3.88 10.91 3.15
CA LEU A 67 -5.16 11.38 2.61
C LEU A 67 -5.65 10.52 1.44
N ARG A 68 -4.77 10.15 0.51
CA ARG A 68 -5.12 9.30 -0.64
C ARG A 68 -5.66 7.92 -0.26
N THR A 69 -5.15 7.32 0.82
CA THR A 69 -5.67 6.03 1.32
C THR A 69 -6.97 6.19 2.07
N ARG A 70 -7.13 7.26 2.84
CA ARG A 70 -8.42 7.61 3.48
C ARG A 70 -9.51 7.78 2.44
N GLN A 71 -9.27 8.60 1.42
CA GLN A 71 -10.23 8.84 0.33
C GLN A 71 -10.55 7.56 -0.44
N THR A 72 -9.56 6.69 -0.70
CA THR A 72 -9.80 5.40 -1.34
C THR A 72 -10.70 4.52 -0.47
N ALA A 73 -10.38 4.37 0.81
CA ALA A 73 -11.17 3.57 1.74
C ALA A 73 -12.61 4.09 1.88
N ASP A 74 -12.78 5.42 1.92
CA ASP A 74 -14.10 6.04 2.02
C ASP A 74 -14.96 5.77 0.78
N GLU A 75 -14.37 5.80 -0.45
CA GLU A 75 -15.10 5.46 -1.68
C GLU A 75 -15.49 3.97 -1.73
N PHE A 76 -14.57 3.06 -1.38
CA PHE A 76 -14.86 1.62 -1.26
C PHE A 76 -15.96 1.34 -0.25
N ASN A 77 -15.89 2.00 0.90
CA ASN A 77 -16.79 1.71 2.01
C ASN A 77 -18.24 2.15 1.78
N LYS A 78 -18.51 2.97 0.77
CA LYS A 78 -19.88 3.28 0.32
C LYS A 78 -20.65 2.01 -0.09
N PHE A 79 -19.94 0.98 -0.54
CA PHE A 79 -20.47 -0.31 -0.97
C PHE A 79 -20.32 -1.41 0.09
N LEU A 80 -19.17 -1.41 0.80
CA LEU A 80 -18.87 -2.44 1.80
C LEU A 80 -19.68 -2.26 3.09
N GLY A 81 -19.98 -1.01 3.48
CA GLY A 81 -20.82 -0.71 4.65
C GLY A 81 -20.20 -1.10 6.00
N ILE A 82 -18.86 -1.06 6.11
CA ILE A 82 -18.12 -1.46 7.32
C ILE A 82 -18.01 -0.27 8.27
N TYR A 83 -18.40 -0.45 9.53
CA TYR A 83 -18.36 0.61 10.55
C TYR A 83 -17.04 0.64 11.35
N ASP A 84 -16.35 -0.51 11.50
CA ASP A 84 -15.09 -0.59 12.24
C ASP A 84 -13.92 -0.20 11.32
N ILE A 85 -13.60 1.11 11.30
CA ILE A 85 -12.53 1.69 10.51
C ILE A 85 -11.45 2.21 11.45
N ARG A 86 -10.21 1.79 11.21
CA ARG A 86 -9.04 2.15 12.02
C ARG A 86 -7.87 2.59 11.15
N GLU A 87 -6.97 3.34 11.75
CA GLU A 87 -5.74 3.81 11.10
C GLU A 87 -4.51 3.25 11.81
N ASP A 88 -3.48 2.92 11.02
CA ASP A 88 -2.19 2.52 11.56
C ASP A 88 -1.06 3.19 10.77
N ILE A 89 -0.14 3.85 11.50
CA ILE A 89 1.00 4.56 10.89
C ILE A 89 1.99 3.61 10.22
N THR A 90 2.01 2.35 10.60
CA THR A 90 2.89 1.34 9.98
C THR A 90 2.48 1.00 8.54
N LEU A 91 1.25 1.38 8.14
CA LEU A 91 0.73 1.19 6.78
C LEU A 91 1.07 2.34 5.82
N THR A 92 1.81 3.37 6.25
CA THR A 92 2.22 4.49 5.37
C THR A 92 3.16 4.02 4.26
N GLU A 93 3.28 4.81 3.19
CA GLU A 93 4.20 4.50 2.09
C GLU A 93 5.66 4.66 2.54
N GLN A 94 6.57 4.06 1.78
CA GLN A 94 8.00 4.30 1.90
C GLN A 94 8.28 5.81 1.87
N GLN A 95 9.06 6.29 2.82
CA GLN A 95 9.50 7.67 2.82
C GLN A 95 10.61 7.86 1.79
N PHE A 96 10.37 8.72 0.80
CA PHE A 96 11.32 8.99 -0.28
C PHE A 96 12.39 10.01 0.11
N GLY A 97 12.26 10.68 1.24
CA GLY A 97 13.24 11.64 1.75
C GLY A 97 13.48 12.79 0.79
N LEU A 98 14.74 13.02 0.38
CA LEU A 98 15.07 14.09 -0.58
C LEU A 98 14.47 13.87 -1.96
N PHE A 99 14.11 12.64 -2.30
CA PHE A 99 13.54 12.31 -3.61
C PHE A 99 12.01 12.36 -3.62
N ASP A 100 11.40 12.74 -2.50
CA ASP A 100 9.94 12.82 -2.43
C ASP A 100 9.38 13.81 -3.46
N SER A 101 8.34 13.37 -4.17
CA SER A 101 7.67 14.11 -5.23
C SER A 101 8.55 14.50 -6.43
N VAL A 102 9.82 14.09 -6.47
CA VAL A 102 10.74 14.34 -7.58
C VAL A 102 10.67 13.18 -8.56
N PRO A 103 10.46 13.42 -9.88
CA PRO A 103 10.52 12.35 -10.87
C PRO A 103 11.90 11.65 -10.87
N GLU A 104 11.93 10.32 -10.96
CA GLU A 104 13.16 9.53 -10.86
C GLU A 104 14.24 9.96 -11.86
N GLN A 105 13.84 10.36 -13.08
CA GLN A 105 14.75 10.86 -14.10
C GLN A 105 15.48 12.15 -13.70
N ASP A 106 14.95 12.91 -12.76
CA ASP A 106 15.52 14.17 -12.29
C ASP A 106 16.42 14.02 -11.05
N TRP A 107 16.43 12.86 -10.39
CA TRP A 107 17.21 12.65 -9.16
C TRP A 107 18.70 12.96 -9.35
N GLY A 108 19.31 12.44 -10.43
CA GLY A 108 20.73 12.67 -10.71
C GLY A 108 21.06 14.12 -11.08
N ARG A 109 20.12 14.87 -11.62
CA ARG A 109 20.26 16.29 -11.95
C ARG A 109 20.11 17.19 -10.74
N LEU A 110 19.12 16.91 -9.88
CA LEU A 110 18.79 17.75 -8.73
C LEU A 110 19.65 17.42 -7.49
N TYR A 111 19.99 16.16 -7.31
CA TYR A 111 20.74 15.64 -6.15
C TYR A 111 21.87 14.70 -6.59
N PRO A 112 22.89 15.20 -7.32
CA PRO A 112 23.90 14.35 -7.96
C PRO A 112 24.70 13.49 -6.98
N ASN A 113 25.09 14.04 -5.84
CA ASN A 113 25.90 13.34 -4.84
C ASN A 113 25.09 12.27 -4.11
N GLU A 114 23.88 12.60 -3.68
CA GLU A 114 22.98 11.73 -2.96
C GLU A 114 22.49 10.59 -3.86
N TYR A 115 22.23 10.89 -5.12
CA TYR A 115 21.86 9.86 -6.11
C TYR A 115 23.04 8.92 -6.43
N ALA A 116 24.27 9.44 -6.56
CA ALA A 116 25.44 8.61 -6.74
C ALA A 116 25.66 7.67 -5.55
N GLU A 117 25.51 8.17 -4.32
CA GLU A 117 25.60 7.33 -3.11
C GLU A 117 24.48 6.28 -3.07
N TYR A 118 23.23 6.64 -3.38
CA TYR A 118 22.11 5.68 -3.46
C TYR A 118 22.41 4.58 -4.49
N LYS A 119 22.92 4.93 -5.68
CA LYS A 119 23.31 3.94 -6.69
C LYS A 119 24.42 3.02 -6.20
N ARG A 120 25.42 3.56 -5.47
CA ARG A 120 26.47 2.76 -4.85
C ARG A 120 25.90 1.76 -3.84
N GLN A 121 24.94 2.19 -3.00
CA GLN A 121 24.25 1.29 -2.07
C GLN A 121 23.46 0.22 -2.82
N CYS A 122 22.74 0.58 -3.88
CA CYS A 122 22.02 -0.40 -4.72
C CYS A 122 22.94 -1.47 -5.30
N SER A 123 24.16 -1.07 -5.74
CA SER A 123 25.15 -2.00 -6.29
C SER A 123 25.75 -2.92 -5.23
N ASN A 124 26.00 -2.42 -4.03
CA ASN A 124 26.68 -3.15 -2.97
C ASN A 124 25.75 -4.01 -2.10
N LEU A 125 24.52 -3.53 -1.84
CA LEU A 125 23.59 -4.14 -0.90
C LEU A 125 22.35 -4.72 -1.59
N GLY A 126 22.10 -4.35 -2.84
CA GLY A 126 20.84 -4.59 -3.52
C GLY A 126 19.78 -3.52 -3.21
N LYS A 127 18.89 -3.29 -4.17
CA LYS A 127 17.85 -2.24 -4.09
C LYS A 127 16.91 -2.40 -2.88
N PHE A 128 16.68 -3.63 -2.43
CA PHE A 128 15.84 -3.89 -1.26
C PHE A 128 16.40 -3.28 0.03
N TYR A 129 17.73 -3.29 0.20
CA TYR A 129 18.40 -2.78 1.39
C TYR A 129 18.92 -1.35 1.23
N ALA A 130 19.01 -0.83 0.00
CA ALA A 130 19.48 0.51 -0.27
C ALA A 130 18.50 1.56 0.25
N ARG A 131 18.96 2.41 1.17
CA ARG A 131 18.16 3.47 1.77
C ARG A 131 18.18 4.72 0.90
N LEU A 132 17.00 5.28 0.65
CA LEU A 132 16.88 6.59 0.02
C LEU A 132 17.47 7.68 0.92
N PRO A 133 18.11 8.72 0.36
CA PRO A 133 18.68 9.82 1.14
C PRO A 133 17.64 10.49 2.03
N LEU A 134 17.86 10.49 3.35
CA LEU A 134 16.91 10.94 4.37
C LEU A 134 15.54 10.23 4.34
N GLY A 135 15.47 9.06 3.72
CA GLY A 135 14.25 8.27 3.59
C GLY A 135 14.40 6.84 4.09
N GLU A 136 13.53 5.97 3.64
CA GLU A 136 13.50 4.54 3.98
C GLU A 136 14.05 3.68 2.82
N SER A 137 14.57 2.51 3.15
CA SER A 137 14.69 1.39 2.23
C SER A 137 13.40 0.54 2.25
N PRO A 138 13.15 -0.32 1.24
CA PRO A 138 12.09 -1.33 1.34
C PRO A 138 12.24 -2.25 2.57
N PHE A 139 13.46 -2.51 3.02
CA PHE A 139 13.73 -3.26 4.25
C PHE A 139 13.20 -2.55 5.50
N ASP A 140 13.38 -1.22 5.63
CA ASP A 140 12.81 -0.44 6.73
C ASP A 140 11.28 -0.54 6.75
N VAL A 141 10.65 -0.44 5.57
CA VAL A 141 9.20 -0.62 5.43
C VAL A 141 8.77 -2.03 5.88
N ALA A 142 9.52 -3.06 5.48
CA ALA A 142 9.22 -4.45 5.87
C ALA A 142 9.29 -4.65 7.39
N ILE A 143 10.19 -3.97 8.09
CA ILE A 143 10.31 -4.03 9.56
C ILE A 143 9.05 -3.44 10.24
N ARG A 144 8.61 -2.24 9.81
CA ARG A 144 7.41 -1.63 10.43
C ARG A 144 6.11 -2.34 10.07
N VAL A 145 6.00 -2.87 8.84
CA VAL A 145 4.85 -3.68 8.42
C VAL A 145 4.76 -4.97 9.25
N HIS A 146 5.88 -5.58 9.61
CA HIS A 146 5.87 -6.75 10.49
C HIS A 146 5.23 -6.48 11.86
N GLN A 147 5.35 -5.26 12.39
CA GLN A 147 4.67 -4.87 13.64
C GLN A 147 3.15 -4.88 13.48
N PHE A 148 2.63 -4.48 12.31
CA PHE A 148 1.20 -4.50 12.02
C PHE A 148 0.62 -5.93 11.99
N MET A 149 1.40 -6.94 11.64
CA MET A 149 0.95 -8.34 11.67
C MET A 149 0.51 -8.79 13.08
N GLY A 150 1.17 -8.31 14.11
CA GLY A 150 0.73 -8.53 15.49
C GLY A 150 -0.65 -7.90 15.80
N THR A 151 -1.01 -6.83 15.11
CA THR A 151 -2.35 -6.23 15.19
C THR A 151 -3.39 -7.12 14.51
N ILE A 152 -3.08 -7.68 13.34
CA ILE A 152 -3.96 -8.62 12.61
C ILE A 152 -4.26 -9.86 13.45
N HIS A 153 -3.23 -10.49 14.03
CA HIS A 153 -3.41 -11.65 14.90
C HIS A 153 -4.28 -11.32 16.11
N ARG A 154 -4.09 -10.14 16.71
CA ARG A 154 -4.90 -9.66 17.82
C ARG A 154 -6.36 -9.43 17.43
N ASP A 155 -6.62 -8.96 16.22
CA ASP A 155 -7.96 -8.74 15.67
C ASP A 155 -8.70 -10.08 15.52
N LEU A 156 -8.03 -11.08 14.98
CA LEU A 156 -8.56 -12.42 14.84
C LEU A 156 -8.83 -13.07 16.22
N ASP A 157 -7.79 -13.12 17.07
CA ASP A 157 -7.83 -13.91 18.29
C ASP A 157 -8.71 -13.31 19.38
N LYS A 158 -8.71 -11.97 19.51
CA LYS A 158 -9.40 -11.27 20.63
C LYS A 158 -10.69 -10.58 20.22
N HIS A 159 -10.81 -10.19 18.95
CA HIS A 159 -11.94 -9.41 18.49
C HIS A 159 -12.83 -10.18 17.51
N GLY A 160 -12.43 -11.38 17.13
CA GLY A 160 -13.18 -12.23 16.22
C GLY A 160 -13.34 -11.64 14.81
N VAL A 161 -12.44 -10.74 14.42
CA VAL A 161 -12.41 -10.15 13.08
C VAL A 161 -11.76 -11.17 12.14
N ASP A 162 -12.50 -11.64 11.15
CA ASP A 162 -12.03 -12.67 10.21
C ASP A 162 -11.91 -12.18 8.76
N THR A 163 -12.31 -10.95 8.50
CA THR A 163 -12.21 -10.30 7.19
C THR A 163 -11.60 -8.89 7.36
N LEU A 164 -10.47 -8.65 6.71
CA LEU A 164 -9.72 -7.41 6.79
C LEU A 164 -9.58 -6.75 5.43
N PHE A 165 -9.88 -5.46 5.36
CA PHE A 165 -9.59 -4.60 4.21
C PHE A 165 -8.48 -3.63 4.61
N VAL A 166 -7.30 -3.78 4.01
CA VAL A 166 -6.11 -3.00 4.36
C VAL A 166 -5.77 -2.05 3.21
N PHE A 167 -6.10 -0.78 3.38
CA PHE A 167 -5.82 0.25 2.39
C PHE A 167 -4.43 0.85 2.64
N THR A 168 -3.54 0.69 1.66
CA THR A 168 -2.14 1.03 1.78
C THR A 168 -1.54 1.49 0.44
N HIS A 169 -0.24 1.33 0.26
CA HIS A 169 0.55 1.86 -0.85
C HIS A 169 1.36 0.75 -1.53
N GLY A 170 2.04 1.10 -2.62
CA GLY A 170 2.70 0.10 -3.46
C GLY A 170 3.84 -0.65 -2.77
N THR A 171 4.81 0.06 -2.18
CA THR A 171 5.93 -0.57 -1.48
C THR A 171 5.45 -1.32 -0.25
N THR A 172 4.55 -0.70 0.52
CA THR A 172 4.01 -1.27 1.76
C THR A 172 3.22 -2.55 1.50
N LEU A 173 2.41 -2.61 0.44
CA LEU A 173 1.68 -3.82 0.04
C LEU A 173 2.63 -4.97 -0.31
N ARG A 174 3.66 -4.71 -1.13
CA ARG A 174 4.64 -5.74 -1.51
C ARG A 174 5.45 -6.23 -0.31
N THR A 175 5.87 -5.33 0.58
CA THR A 175 6.58 -5.72 1.81
C THR A 175 5.68 -6.47 2.78
N PHE A 176 4.37 -6.18 2.80
CA PHE A 176 3.39 -6.96 3.55
C PHE A 176 3.36 -8.42 3.06
N LEU A 177 3.18 -8.64 1.77
CA LEU A 177 3.18 -9.99 1.18
C LEU A 177 4.50 -10.72 1.47
N MET A 178 5.62 -10.03 1.24
CA MET A 178 6.94 -10.59 1.52
C MET A 178 7.06 -11.06 2.99
N ARG A 179 6.58 -10.28 3.94
CA ARG A 179 6.66 -10.64 5.37
C ARG A 179 5.64 -11.71 5.78
N TRP A 180 4.45 -11.66 5.19
CA TRP A 180 3.39 -12.61 5.51
C TRP A 180 3.73 -14.03 5.03
N PHE A 181 4.21 -14.16 3.78
CA PHE A 181 4.54 -15.44 3.16
C PHE A 181 6.03 -15.83 3.28
N HIS A 182 6.84 -15.05 4.00
CA HIS A 182 8.29 -15.25 4.11
C HIS A 182 9.01 -15.29 2.74
N TYR A 183 8.54 -14.49 1.77
CA TYR A 183 9.19 -14.37 0.48
C TYR A 183 10.57 -13.69 0.61
N THR A 184 11.45 -13.95 -0.38
CA THR A 184 12.83 -13.43 -0.37
C THR A 184 12.93 -12.00 -0.89
N PRO A 185 14.04 -11.30 -0.63
CA PRO A 185 14.31 -10.00 -1.24
C PRO A 185 14.30 -10.02 -2.78
N GLU A 186 14.71 -11.15 -3.40
CA GLU A 186 14.68 -11.34 -4.85
C GLU A 186 13.23 -11.35 -5.34
N TRP A 187 12.33 -12.07 -4.67
CA TRP A 187 10.90 -12.02 -4.97
C TRP A 187 10.37 -10.57 -4.95
N TYR A 188 10.76 -9.77 -3.94
CA TYR A 188 10.34 -8.37 -3.86
C TYR A 188 10.83 -7.52 -5.04
N GLN A 189 12.02 -7.81 -5.57
CA GLN A 189 12.58 -7.09 -6.72
C GLN A 189 11.84 -7.44 -8.03
N ASP A 190 11.43 -8.71 -8.17
CA ASP A 190 10.72 -9.21 -9.34
C ASP A 190 9.22 -8.85 -9.33
N GLU A 191 8.64 -8.76 -8.12
CA GLU A 191 7.23 -8.38 -7.96
C GLU A 191 7.00 -6.93 -8.37
N ARG A 192 6.14 -6.73 -9.37
CA ARG A 192 5.83 -5.41 -9.88
C ARG A 192 5.03 -4.58 -8.88
N ASN A 193 5.26 -3.27 -8.91
CA ASN A 193 4.42 -2.36 -8.14
C ASN A 193 2.96 -2.46 -8.61
N PRO A 194 1.98 -2.75 -7.73
CA PRO A 194 0.59 -2.88 -8.15
C PRO A 194 0.07 -1.60 -8.80
N LYS A 195 -0.87 -1.70 -9.74
CA LYS A 195 -1.58 -0.51 -10.25
C LYS A 195 -2.49 0.07 -9.18
N ASN A 196 -2.95 1.31 -9.37
CA ASN A 196 -3.91 1.95 -8.48
C ASN A 196 -5.17 1.11 -8.34
N CYS A 197 -5.75 1.05 -7.15
CA CYS A 197 -6.91 0.23 -6.77
C CYS A 197 -6.75 -1.29 -7.00
N TYR A 198 -5.52 -1.80 -7.27
CA TYR A 198 -5.32 -3.25 -7.30
C TYR A 198 -5.52 -3.84 -5.92
N ILE A 199 -6.20 -4.99 -5.91
CA ILE A 199 -6.60 -5.73 -4.72
C ILE A 199 -5.90 -7.08 -4.73
N ARG A 200 -5.03 -7.31 -3.74
CA ARG A 200 -4.40 -8.62 -3.49
C ARG A 200 -5.15 -9.31 -2.37
N GLU A 201 -5.64 -10.52 -2.62
CA GLU A 201 -6.33 -11.30 -1.60
C GLU A 201 -5.40 -12.33 -1.00
N ILE A 202 -5.45 -12.45 0.33
CA ILE A 202 -4.91 -13.56 1.10
C ILE A 202 -6.11 -14.32 1.69
N ASP A 203 -6.24 -15.59 1.36
CA ASP A 203 -7.29 -16.46 1.90
C ASP A 203 -6.64 -17.57 2.76
N GLY A 204 -6.73 -17.40 4.08
CA GLY A 204 -5.97 -18.23 5.01
C GLY A 204 -4.45 -18.09 4.79
N ASP A 205 -3.81 -19.18 4.36
CA ASP A 205 -2.38 -19.23 4.06
C ASP A 205 -2.08 -19.13 2.54
N VAL A 206 -3.11 -18.81 1.72
CA VAL A 206 -2.97 -18.83 0.25
C VAL A 206 -2.94 -17.41 -0.28
N ASP A 207 -1.93 -17.11 -1.10
CA ASP A 207 -1.85 -15.88 -1.90
C ASP A 207 -2.67 -16.07 -3.19
N MET A 208 -3.83 -15.44 -3.23
CA MET A 208 -4.77 -15.53 -4.37
C MET A 208 -4.37 -14.63 -5.56
N GLY A 209 -3.31 -13.84 -5.42
CA GLY A 209 -2.90 -12.89 -6.45
C GLY A 209 -3.74 -11.61 -6.47
N TYR A 210 -3.55 -10.81 -7.53
CA TYR A 210 -4.37 -9.62 -7.77
C TYR A 210 -5.70 -10.02 -8.39
N ILE A 211 -6.76 -10.02 -7.58
CA ILE A 211 -8.07 -10.58 -7.95
C ILE A 211 -8.87 -9.71 -8.93
N ASN A 212 -8.54 -8.44 -9.08
CA ASN A 212 -9.15 -7.50 -10.01
C ASN A 212 -8.20 -7.07 -11.17
N ALA A 213 -7.08 -7.76 -11.36
CA ALA A 213 -6.20 -7.52 -12.49
C ALA A 213 -6.85 -8.07 -13.77
N LYS A 214 -7.02 -7.17 -14.76
CA LYS A 214 -7.43 -7.51 -16.13
C LYS A 214 -6.21 -7.66 -17.02
#